data_f1a164222845244ac5f06992fcc03743
#
_entry.id   f1a164222845244ac5f06992fcc03743
#
_cell.length_a   1.000
_cell.length_b   1.000
_cell.length_c   1.000
_cell.angle_alpha   90.00
_cell.angle_beta   90.00
_cell.angle_gamma   90.00
#
_symmetry.space_group_name_H-M   'P 1'
#
loop_
_entity.id
_entity.type
_entity.pdbx_description
1 polymer ?
#
loop_
_entity_poly.entity_id
_entity_poly.type
_entity_poly.pdbx_seq_one_letter_code
_entity_poly.pdbx_strand_id
1 'polypeptide(L)'
;LIVDWFNHLNWSQKDIDDEFEGMIDNDCHAGFTTEISADWETIPKIYHNVMNRIRSEYKRAHDLTLLGGHSSHSYINGTNMYFVYNYNINCAPEDEMRIYHHPLQTIIVKETLKLGGSMCHHHGIGKYRNEWTAEEHGSAYYMLEKLKEAFDPNGIMNFGTIFPQEEGLKYQK
;
A
#
# COMPACT_ATOMS: atom_id res chain seq x y z
N LEU A 1 -19.01 -22.40 -16.08
CA LEU A 1 -18.48 -21.60 -14.97
C LEU A 1 -16.95 -21.59 -14.93
N ILE A 2 -16.26 -22.77 -14.82
CA ILE A 2 -14.79 -22.84 -14.80
C ILE A 2 -14.19 -22.43 -16.14
N VAL A 3 -14.71 -22.94 -17.26
CA VAL A 3 -14.26 -22.57 -18.59
C VAL A 3 -14.52 -21.10 -18.89
N ASP A 4 -15.65 -20.59 -18.46
CA ASP A 4 -16.03 -19.22 -18.61
C ASP A 4 -15.11 -18.29 -17.79
N TRP A 5 -14.84 -18.63 -16.53
CA TRP A 5 -13.85 -17.96 -15.70
C TRP A 5 -12.45 -17.96 -16.32
N PHE A 6 -12.02 -19.11 -16.84
CA PHE A 6 -10.71 -19.24 -17.47
C PHE A 6 -10.57 -18.39 -18.73
N ASN A 7 -11.63 -18.27 -19.53
CA ASN A 7 -11.64 -17.43 -20.73
C ASN A 7 -11.62 -15.92 -20.42
N HIS A 8 -12.03 -15.52 -19.20
CA HIS A 8 -12.01 -14.13 -18.73
C HIS A 8 -10.89 -13.82 -17.75
N LEU A 9 -9.88 -14.72 -17.62
CA LEU A 9 -8.76 -14.55 -16.71
C LEU A 9 -7.82 -13.43 -17.16
N ASN A 10 -7.73 -13.21 -18.47
CA ASN A 10 -6.91 -12.17 -19.07
C ASN A 10 -7.80 -11.14 -19.74
N TRP A 11 -7.40 -9.92 -19.68
CA TRP A 11 -8.05 -8.84 -20.38
C TRP A 11 -8.00 -9.07 -21.89
N SER A 12 -9.12 -8.89 -22.57
CA SER A 12 -9.14 -8.83 -24.02
C SER A 12 -8.55 -7.49 -24.49
N GLN A 13 -8.18 -7.40 -25.78
CA GLN A 13 -7.73 -6.12 -26.33
C GLN A 13 -8.79 -5.03 -26.16
N LYS A 14 -10.08 -5.40 -26.27
CA LYS A 14 -11.16 -4.46 -26.03
C LYS A 14 -11.21 -3.95 -24.58
N ASP A 15 -11.00 -4.82 -23.59
CA ASP A 15 -10.97 -4.40 -22.17
C ASP A 15 -9.81 -3.44 -21.91
N ILE A 16 -8.66 -3.68 -22.56
CA ILE A 16 -7.48 -2.81 -22.50
C ILE A 16 -7.80 -1.46 -23.15
N ASP A 17 -8.40 -1.46 -24.34
CA ASP A 17 -8.75 -0.24 -25.06
C ASP A 17 -9.79 0.58 -24.27
N ASP A 18 -10.83 -0.06 -23.75
CA ASP A 18 -11.85 0.57 -22.91
C ASP A 18 -11.25 1.20 -21.64
N GLU A 19 -10.30 0.52 -20.99
CA GLU A 19 -9.60 1.06 -19.82
C GLU A 19 -8.70 2.25 -20.18
N PHE A 20 -7.99 2.17 -21.31
CA PHE A 20 -7.17 3.29 -21.79
C PHE A 20 -8.03 4.50 -22.18
N GLU A 21 -9.18 4.30 -22.83
CA GLU A 21 -10.11 5.38 -23.12
C GLU A 21 -10.64 6.02 -21.83
N GLY A 22 -11.05 5.22 -20.84
CA GLY A 22 -11.46 5.69 -19.52
C GLY A 22 -10.37 6.47 -18.80
N MET A 23 -9.13 6.03 -18.83
CA MET A 23 -7.98 6.73 -18.24
C MET A 23 -7.64 8.04 -18.95
N ILE A 24 -7.86 8.11 -20.27
CA ILE A 24 -7.54 9.29 -21.09
C ILE A 24 -8.71 10.29 -21.12
N ASP A 25 -9.95 9.79 -21.15
CA ASP A 25 -11.16 10.61 -21.32
C ASP A 25 -11.76 11.19 -20.02
N ASN A 26 -11.05 11.19 -18.92
CA ASN A 26 -11.40 11.78 -17.60
C ASN A 26 -12.01 10.88 -16.54
N ASP A 27 -11.80 9.61 -16.55
CA ASP A 27 -12.02 8.88 -15.32
C ASP A 27 -10.89 9.20 -14.36
N CYS A 28 -11.05 10.30 -13.63
CA CYS A 28 -10.20 10.63 -12.47
C CYS A 28 -10.41 9.57 -11.38
N HIS A 29 -10.08 8.33 -11.70
CA HIS A 29 -10.26 7.18 -10.85
C HIS A 29 -8.92 6.47 -10.66
N ALA A 30 -8.59 6.15 -9.42
CA ALA A 30 -7.40 5.37 -9.10
C ALA A 30 -7.72 4.26 -8.11
N GLY A 31 -6.92 3.20 -8.19
CA GLY A 31 -7.01 2.09 -7.26
C GLY A 31 -5.64 1.65 -6.80
N PHE A 32 -5.53 1.30 -5.53
CA PHE A 32 -4.32 0.80 -4.91
C PHE A 32 -4.59 -0.38 -3.99
N THR A 33 -3.52 -1.11 -3.72
CA THR A 33 -3.50 -2.17 -2.74
C THR A 33 -2.36 -1.92 -1.75
N THR A 34 -2.69 -1.85 -0.47
CA THR A 34 -1.69 -1.89 0.61
C THR A 34 -1.75 -3.25 1.28
N GLU A 35 -0.68 -4.00 1.15
CA GLU A 35 -0.57 -5.35 1.67
C GLU A 35 0.26 -5.35 2.96
N ILE A 36 -0.22 -6.10 3.95
CA ILE A 36 0.40 -6.29 5.27
C ILE A 36 0.39 -7.77 5.65
N SER A 37 1.05 -8.14 6.75
CA SER A 37 0.93 -9.48 7.33
C SER A 37 0.91 -9.45 8.86
N ALA A 38 0.28 -10.46 9.44
CA ALA A 38 0.29 -10.72 10.87
C ALA A 38 -0.11 -12.18 11.17
N ASP A 39 -0.06 -12.56 12.45
CA ASP A 39 -0.59 -13.84 12.89
C ASP A 39 -2.12 -13.92 12.79
N TRP A 40 -2.65 -15.14 12.89
CA TRP A 40 -4.09 -15.40 12.75
C TRP A 40 -4.96 -14.72 13.80
N GLU A 41 -4.43 -14.47 15.00
CA GLU A 41 -5.17 -13.77 16.05
C GLU A 41 -5.24 -12.27 15.80
N THR A 42 -4.19 -11.71 15.21
CA THR A 42 -4.01 -10.27 15.03
C THR A 42 -4.65 -9.74 13.75
N ILE A 43 -4.65 -10.52 12.66
CA ILE A 43 -5.20 -10.09 11.36
C ILE A 43 -6.65 -9.59 11.45
N PRO A 44 -7.60 -10.27 12.10
CA PRO A 44 -8.96 -9.76 12.21
C PRO A 44 -9.04 -8.42 12.96
N LYS A 45 -8.22 -8.25 13.99
CA LYS A 45 -8.15 -7.01 14.79
C LYS A 45 -7.66 -5.84 13.91
N ILE A 46 -6.56 -6.07 13.15
CA ILE A 46 -6.04 -5.07 12.20
C ILE A 46 -7.13 -4.71 11.19
N TYR A 47 -7.75 -5.70 10.55
CA TYR A 47 -8.79 -5.46 9.56
C TYR A 47 -9.93 -4.59 10.10
N HIS A 48 -10.52 -4.98 11.21
CA HIS A 48 -11.64 -4.25 11.81
C HIS A 48 -11.24 -2.82 12.24
N ASN A 49 -10.07 -2.67 12.85
CA ASN A 49 -9.60 -1.36 13.29
C ASN A 49 -9.31 -0.44 12.10
N VAL A 50 -8.62 -0.94 11.08
CA VAL A 50 -8.32 -0.18 9.86
C VAL A 50 -9.61 0.27 9.17
N MET A 51 -10.56 -0.66 8.96
CA MET A 51 -11.84 -0.34 8.31
C MET A 51 -12.64 0.71 9.08
N ASN A 52 -12.65 0.62 10.41
CA ASN A 52 -13.32 1.60 11.26
C ASN A 52 -12.62 2.96 11.21
N ARG A 53 -11.29 2.98 11.30
CA ARG A 53 -10.50 4.21 11.24
C ARG A 53 -10.63 4.92 9.90
N ILE A 54 -10.56 4.18 8.78
CA ILE A 54 -10.76 4.78 7.46
C ILE A 54 -12.15 5.44 7.38
N ARG A 55 -13.21 4.77 7.84
CA ARG A 55 -14.56 5.32 7.81
C ARG A 55 -14.75 6.55 8.70
N SER A 56 -14.04 6.63 9.83
CA SER A 56 -14.21 7.71 10.81
C SER A 56 -13.19 8.83 10.71
N GLU A 57 -11.97 8.56 10.26
CA GLU A 57 -10.85 9.50 10.31
C GLU A 57 -10.43 10.01 8.91
N TYR A 58 -10.66 9.21 7.86
CA TYR A 58 -10.21 9.56 6.53
C TYR A 58 -11.09 10.65 5.91
N LYS A 59 -10.52 11.83 5.71
CA LYS A 59 -11.25 13.04 5.29
C LYS A 59 -11.90 12.93 3.91
N ARG A 60 -11.41 12.03 3.05
CA ARG A 60 -11.90 11.81 1.68
C ARG A 60 -12.69 10.51 1.55
N ALA A 61 -13.27 10.01 2.64
CA ALA A 61 -14.03 8.76 2.62
C ALA A 61 -15.22 8.78 1.64
N HIS A 62 -15.75 9.97 1.34
CA HIS A 62 -16.83 10.16 0.37
C HIS A 62 -16.39 9.97 -1.09
N ASP A 63 -15.10 10.06 -1.39
CA ASP A 63 -14.55 9.80 -2.71
C ASP A 63 -14.25 8.30 -2.95
N LEU A 64 -14.27 7.46 -1.88
CA LEU A 64 -14.02 6.03 -2.00
C LEU A 64 -15.15 5.35 -2.77
N THR A 65 -14.77 4.62 -3.81
CA THR A 65 -15.68 3.78 -4.61
C THR A 65 -15.57 2.30 -4.24
N LEU A 66 -14.41 1.89 -3.70
CA LEU A 66 -14.17 0.56 -3.17
C LEU A 66 -13.32 0.68 -1.90
N LEU A 67 -13.66 -0.11 -0.89
CA LEU A 67 -12.83 -0.36 0.27
C LEU A 67 -13.09 -1.77 0.77
N GLY A 68 -12.09 -2.62 0.70
CA GLY A 68 -12.21 -4.02 1.12
C GLY A 68 -10.88 -4.63 1.49
N GLY A 69 -10.90 -5.90 1.83
CA GLY A 69 -9.69 -6.66 2.10
C GLY A 69 -9.85 -8.12 1.75
N HIS A 70 -8.76 -8.73 1.30
CA HIS A 70 -8.67 -10.17 1.06
C HIS A 70 -7.29 -10.69 1.45
N SER A 71 -7.19 -12.01 1.59
CA SER A 71 -5.94 -12.72 1.82
C SER A 71 -5.72 -13.73 0.70
N SER A 72 -4.47 -13.95 0.33
CA SER A 72 -4.09 -14.95 -0.69
C SER A 72 -2.94 -15.86 -0.26
N HIS A 73 -2.25 -15.54 0.83
CA HIS A 73 -1.11 -16.30 1.32
C HIS A 73 -1.37 -16.73 2.77
N SER A 74 -1.63 -18.02 2.96
CA SER A 74 -1.91 -18.59 4.28
C SER A 74 -0.75 -19.45 4.76
N TYR A 75 -0.33 -19.23 5.98
CA TYR A 75 0.76 -19.93 6.67
C TYR A 75 0.24 -20.58 7.96
N ILE A 76 1.03 -21.46 8.56
CA ILE A 76 0.65 -22.10 9.83
C ILE A 76 0.40 -21.06 10.92
N ASN A 77 1.22 -20.01 10.99
CA ASN A 77 1.21 -19.01 12.05
C ASN A 77 0.50 -17.71 11.69
N GLY A 78 0.09 -17.50 10.44
CA GLY A 78 -0.53 -16.23 10.04
C GLY A 78 -0.84 -16.15 8.56
N THR A 79 -1.15 -14.95 8.13
CA THR A 79 -1.52 -14.66 6.74
C THR A 79 -1.16 -13.23 6.36
N ASN A 80 -1.16 -12.95 5.06
CA ASN A 80 -1.18 -11.57 4.58
C ASN A 80 -2.61 -11.03 4.51
N MET A 81 -2.74 -9.73 4.40
CA MET A 81 -3.98 -9.03 4.14
C MET A 81 -3.73 -7.91 3.14
N TYR A 82 -4.47 -7.93 2.05
CA TYR A 82 -4.54 -6.84 1.10
C TYR A 82 -5.69 -5.91 1.46
N PHE A 83 -5.41 -4.66 1.71
CA PHE A 83 -6.41 -3.61 1.74
C PHE A 83 -6.50 -3.02 0.35
N VAL A 84 -7.61 -3.28 -0.33
CA VAL A 84 -7.88 -2.77 -1.68
C VAL A 84 -8.81 -1.56 -1.54
N TYR A 85 -8.45 -0.47 -2.17
CA TYR A 85 -9.25 0.74 -2.17
C TYR A 85 -9.16 1.46 -3.52
N ASN A 86 -10.30 1.92 -3.99
CA ASN A 86 -10.42 2.74 -5.17
C ASN A 86 -11.12 4.04 -4.80
N TYR A 87 -10.80 5.11 -5.50
CA TYR A 87 -11.37 6.42 -5.26
C TYR A 87 -11.46 7.27 -6.53
N ASN A 88 -12.41 8.19 -6.53
CA ASN A 88 -12.48 9.24 -7.52
C ASN A 88 -11.54 10.37 -7.12
N ILE A 89 -10.70 10.82 -8.06
CA ILE A 89 -9.71 11.86 -7.81
C ILE A 89 -10.38 13.24 -8.02
N ASN A 90 -10.46 14.03 -6.96
CA ASN A 90 -10.98 15.39 -6.97
C ASN A 90 -9.88 16.39 -6.52
N CYS A 91 -8.71 16.31 -7.17
CA CYS A 91 -7.58 17.21 -6.94
C CYS A 91 -6.71 17.28 -8.20
N ALA A 92 -5.68 18.13 -8.19
CA ALA A 92 -4.68 18.12 -9.24
C ALA A 92 -3.91 16.78 -9.25
N PRO A 93 -3.56 16.22 -10.41
CA PRO A 93 -2.93 14.90 -10.52
C PRO A 93 -1.66 14.75 -9.68
N GLU A 94 -0.85 15.78 -9.58
CA GLU A 94 0.38 15.83 -8.77
C GLU A 94 0.14 15.72 -7.27
N ASP A 95 -1.07 16.01 -6.81
CA ASP A 95 -1.46 15.97 -5.41
C ASP A 95 -2.13 14.64 -4.99
N GLU A 96 -2.48 13.80 -5.96
CA GLU A 96 -3.25 12.57 -5.74
C GLU A 96 -2.62 11.70 -4.65
N MET A 97 -1.35 11.36 -4.77
CA MET A 97 -0.65 10.52 -3.79
C MET A 97 -0.69 11.10 -2.38
N ARG A 98 -0.54 12.40 -2.24
CA ARG A 98 -0.54 13.11 -0.95
C ARG A 98 -1.94 13.19 -0.33
N ILE A 99 -2.96 13.39 -1.15
CA ILE A 99 -4.33 13.62 -0.68
C ILE A 99 -5.08 12.30 -0.46
N TYR A 100 -4.83 11.29 -1.30
CA TYR A 100 -5.60 10.03 -1.29
C TYR A 100 -4.78 8.86 -0.77
N HIS A 101 -3.75 8.45 -1.50
CA HIS A 101 -3.04 7.22 -1.20
C HIS A 101 -2.30 7.25 0.15
N HIS A 102 -1.47 8.26 0.38
CA HIS A 102 -0.64 8.33 1.59
C HIS A 102 -1.44 8.36 2.91
N PRO A 103 -2.55 9.11 3.04
CA PRO A 103 -3.37 9.06 4.25
C PRO A 103 -4.02 7.70 4.50
N LEU A 104 -4.51 7.00 3.46
CA LEU A 104 -5.05 5.66 3.57
C LEU A 104 -3.98 4.66 4.01
N GLN A 105 -2.84 4.68 3.33
CA GLN A 105 -1.70 3.84 3.66
C GLN A 105 -1.19 4.09 5.09
N THR A 106 -1.16 5.35 5.53
CA THR A 106 -0.77 5.72 6.89
C THR A 106 -1.68 5.06 7.94
N ILE A 107 -2.99 5.08 7.74
CA ILE A 107 -3.93 4.43 8.67
C ILE A 107 -3.67 2.93 8.71
N ILE A 108 -3.50 2.29 7.56
CA ILE A 108 -3.27 0.84 7.44
C ILE A 108 -1.96 0.46 8.12
N VAL A 109 -0.86 1.10 7.73
CA VAL A 109 0.47 0.77 8.24
C VAL A 109 0.58 1.01 9.75
N LYS A 110 0.15 2.18 10.23
CA LYS A 110 0.25 2.50 11.66
C LYS A 110 -0.59 1.58 12.54
N GLU A 111 -1.78 1.20 12.11
CA GLU A 111 -2.58 0.25 12.88
C GLU A 111 -1.97 -1.16 12.85
N THR A 112 -1.35 -1.55 11.74
CA THR A 112 -0.62 -2.81 11.61
C THR A 112 0.56 -2.87 12.56
N LEU A 113 1.45 -1.88 12.53
CA LEU A 113 2.64 -1.83 13.39
C LEU A 113 2.27 -1.75 14.87
N LYS A 114 1.28 -0.95 15.23
CA LYS A 114 0.74 -0.84 16.60
C LYS A 114 0.31 -2.19 17.18
N LEU A 115 -0.23 -3.07 16.34
CA LEU A 115 -0.69 -4.40 16.74
C LEU A 115 0.37 -5.50 16.56
N GLY A 116 1.60 -5.15 16.17
CA GLY A 116 2.71 -6.07 16.03
C GLY A 116 2.71 -6.86 14.71
N GLY A 117 1.95 -6.42 13.71
CA GLY A 117 2.03 -6.92 12.34
C GLY A 117 3.19 -6.32 11.57
N SER A 118 3.45 -6.83 10.37
CA SER A 118 4.42 -6.29 9.42
C SER A 118 3.72 -5.46 8.35
N MET A 119 4.29 -4.30 8.05
CA MET A 119 3.74 -3.37 7.07
C MET A 119 3.84 -3.85 5.62
N CYS A 120 4.53 -4.95 5.37
CA CYS A 120 4.53 -5.62 4.07
C CYS A 120 4.95 -7.08 4.22
N HIS A 121 4.45 -7.93 3.32
CA HIS A 121 4.80 -9.34 3.25
C HIS A 121 5.62 -9.65 1.98
N HIS A 122 5.13 -9.26 0.80
CA HIS A 122 5.80 -9.53 -0.48
C HIS A 122 5.82 -8.33 -1.45
N HIS A 123 5.08 -7.27 -1.19
CA HIS A 123 5.09 -6.07 -2.02
C HIS A 123 6.36 -5.23 -1.85
N GLY A 124 7.11 -5.47 -0.77
CA GLY A 124 8.29 -4.69 -0.43
C GLY A 124 7.98 -3.31 0.16
N ILE A 125 8.98 -2.70 0.75
CA ILE A 125 8.87 -1.38 1.38
C ILE A 125 8.76 -0.29 0.32
N GLY A 126 9.67 -0.30 -0.65
CA GLY A 126 9.71 0.70 -1.71
C GLY A 126 9.91 2.12 -1.17
N LYS A 127 9.41 3.09 -1.94
CA LYS A 127 9.41 4.51 -1.54
C LYS A 127 8.16 4.91 -0.77
N TYR A 128 7.09 4.15 -0.87
CA TYR A 128 5.81 4.49 -0.27
C TYR A 128 5.69 4.13 1.22
N ARG A 129 6.55 3.21 1.70
CA ARG A 129 6.53 2.72 3.09
C ARG A 129 7.82 2.98 3.85
N ASN A 130 8.81 3.60 3.20
CA ASN A 130 10.14 3.81 3.78
C ASN A 130 10.13 4.67 5.06
N GLU A 131 9.17 5.56 5.24
CA GLU A 131 9.04 6.39 6.43
C GLU A 131 8.79 5.59 7.71
N TRP A 132 8.21 4.38 7.59
CA TRP A 132 7.94 3.50 8.75
C TRP A 132 8.97 2.39 8.94
N THR A 133 10.01 2.32 8.11
CA THR A 133 11.01 1.23 8.16
C THR A 133 11.72 1.21 9.52
N ALA A 134 12.08 2.35 10.06
CA ALA A 134 12.72 2.44 11.38
C ALA A 134 11.78 1.99 12.50
N GLU A 135 10.48 2.30 12.42
CA GLU A 135 9.48 1.88 13.40
C GLU A 135 9.30 0.36 13.38
N GLU A 136 9.18 -0.25 12.18
CA GLU A 136 9.01 -1.70 12.05
C GLU A 136 10.22 -2.49 12.53
N HIS A 137 11.41 -2.04 12.17
CA HIS A 137 12.64 -2.80 12.48
C HIS A 137 13.26 -2.44 13.83
N GLY A 138 12.84 -1.33 14.46
CA GLY A 138 13.37 -0.89 15.74
C GLY A 138 14.90 -0.86 15.76
N SER A 139 15.54 -1.51 16.75
CA SER A 139 17.00 -1.54 16.85
C SER A 139 17.71 -2.26 15.68
N ALA A 140 17.02 -3.14 14.98
CA ALA A 140 17.56 -3.81 13.79
C ALA A 140 17.72 -2.87 12.57
N TYR A 141 17.05 -1.71 12.57
CA TYR A 141 17.19 -0.71 11.51
C TYR A 141 18.65 -0.27 11.34
N TYR A 142 19.39 -0.10 12.43
CA TYR A 142 20.82 0.19 12.39
C TYR A 142 21.64 -0.83 11.57
N MET A 143 21.27 -2.11 11.65
CA MET A 143 21.96 -3.16 10.87
C MET A 143 21.69 -2.99 9.36
N LEU A 144 20.45 -2.61 8.98
CA LEU A 144 20.11 -2.33 7.59
C LEU A 144 20.90 -1.13 7.07
N GLU A 145 21.05 -0.06 7.85
CA GLU A 145 21.87 1.09 7.50
C GLU A 145 23.34 0.68 7.26
N LYS A 146 23.92 -0.12 8.15
CA LYS A 146 25.30 -0.60 7.98
C LYS A 146 25.48 -1.52 6.78
N LEU A 147 24.50 -2.34 6.45
CA LEU A 147 24.50 -3.12 5.20
C LEU A 147 24.46 -2.20 3.98
N LYS A 148 23.59 -1.19 4.00
CA LYS A 148 23.50 -0.21 2.91
C LYS A 148 24.82 0.53 2.71
N GLU A 149 25.41 1.04 3.77
CA GLU A 149 26.72 1.72 3.74
C GLU A 149 27.84 0.82 3.16
N ALA A 150 27.84 -0.47 3.54
CA ALA A 150 28.86 -1.41 3.10
C ALA A 150 28.76 -1.77 1.61
N PHE A 151 27.56 -1.94 1.09
CA PHE A 151 27.32 -2.35 -0.29
C PHE A 151 27.12 -1.19 -1.28
N ASP A 152 26.72 -0.03 -0.78
CA ASP A 152 26.46 1.15 -1.59
C ASP A 152 27.00 2.42 -0.90
N PRO A 153 28.32 2.52 -0.71
CA PRO A 153 28.94 3.63 0.02
C PRO A 153 28.72 5.01 -0.63
N ASN A 154 28.39 5.01 -1.92
CA ASN A 154 28.12 6.24 -2.67
C ASN A 154 26.61 6.59 -2.74
N GLY A 155 25.72 5.74 -2.21
CA GLY A 155 24.28 5.98 -2.15
C GLY A 155 23.59 6.07 -3.52
N ILE A 156 24.13 5.40 -4.54
CA ILE A 156 23.64 5.48 -5.94
C ILE A 156 22.61 4.40 -6.29
N MET A 157 22.50 3.35 -5.49
CA MET A 157 21.60 2.22 -5.76
C MET A 157 20.28 2.40 -5.00
N ASN A 158 19.15 2.21 -5.71
CA ASN A 158 17.81 2.24 -5.12
C ASN A 158 17.56 3.45 -4.23
N PHE A 159 17.88 4.63 -4.73
CA PHE A 159 17.79 5.89 -4.00
C PHE A 159 16.38 6.14 -3.43
N GLY A 160 16.31 6.38 -2.12
CA GLY A 160 15.04 6.61 -1.40
C GLY A 160 14.16 5.38 -1.21
N THR A 161 14.67 4.18 -1.50
CA THR A 161 13.99 2.91 -1.24
C THR A 161 14.46 2.35 0.10
N ILE A 162 13.56 1.89 0.95
CA ILE A 162 13.82 1.41 2.33
C ILE A 162 14.24 2.55 3.28
N PHE A 163 15.21 3.35 2.88
CA PHE A 163 15.73 4.46 3.68
C PHE A 163 15.14 5.78 3.16
N PRO A 164 14.35 6.50 3.97
CA PRO A 164 13.82 7.80 3.56
C PRO A 164 14.96 8.78 3.34
N GLN A 165 14.88 9.53 2.25
CA GLN A 165 15.78 10.64 1.98
C GLN A 165 15.07 11.94 2.37
N GLU A 166 15.79 12.92 2.93
CA GLU A 166 15.21 14.21 3.30
C GLU A 166 14.48 14.90 2.12
N GLU A 167 14.93 14.67 0.88
CA GLU A 167 14.24 15.15 -0.32
C GLU A 167 13.03 14.31 -0.74
N GLY A 168 12.94 13.04 -0.33
CA GLY A 168 11.79 12.15 -0.59
C GLY A 168 10.56 12.55 0.22
N LEU A 169 10.73 13.28 1.31
CA LEU A 169 9.66 13.82 2.15
C LEU A 169 8.86 14.96 1.51
N LYS A 170 9.16 15.38 0.28
CA LYS A 170 8.38 16.42 -0.42
C LYS A 170 6.93 16.02 -0.68
N TYR A 171 6.59 14.73 -0.60
CA TYR A 171 5.21 14.26 -0.67
C TYR A 171 4.46 14.30 0.68
N GLN A 172 5.16 14.66 1.77
CA GLN A 172 4.62 14.69 3.14
C GLN A 172 4.24 16.09 3.65
N LYS A 173 4.46 17.13 2.84
CA LYS A 173 4.13 18.51 3.24
C LYS A 173 2.83 19.01 2.65
#